data_6255c5f9dd0d84abe112222ece8b5dd8
#
_entry.id   6255c5f9dd0d84abe112222ece8b5dd8
#
_cell.length_a   1.000
_cell.length_b   1.000
_cell.length_c   1.000
_cell.angle_alpha   90.00
_cell.angle_beta   90.00
_cell.angle_gamma   90.00
#
_symmetry.space_group_name_H-M   'P 1'
#
loop_
_entity.id
_entity.type
_entity.pdbx_description
1 polymer ?
#
loop_
_entity_poly.entity_id
_entity_poly.type
_entity_poly.pdbx_seq_one_letter_code
_entity_poly.pdbx_strand_id
1 'polypeptide(L)'
;KLRHLLADLPLPPELPGGAEVPKSPEEKKPAVQLHSKRRPKICGPRHGETKEKEIDWGKRCVDKFDIIGIIGEGTYGQVYKAKDKDTGEMVALKKVRLDNEKEGFPITAIREIKILRQLNHQSIINMKEIVTDKEDALDFKKDKGAFYLVFEYMDHDLMGLLESGLVHFNENHIKSFMRQLMEGLAYCHKKNFLHRDIKCSNILLNNRGQIKLADFGLARLYNSEESRPYTNKVITLWYRPPELLLGEERYTPAIDVWSCGCILGELFTKKPIFQANQELAQLELIR
;
A
#
# COMPACT_ATOMS: atom_id res chain seq x y z
N LYS A 1 -17.93 -19.20 12.60
CA LYS A 1 -18.29 -18.11 11.67
C LYS A 1 -17.14 -17.66 10.78
N LEU A 2 -15.87 -17.73 11.23
CA LEU A 2 -14.69 -17.43 10.39
C LEU A 2 -14.46 -18.49 9.30
N ARG A 3 -14.79 -19.74 9.55
CA ARG A 3 -14.57 -20.84 8.59
C ARG A 3 -15.30 -20.66 7.26
N HIS A 4 -16.52 -20.12 7.27
CA HIS A 4 -17.28 -19.86 6.05
C HIS A 4 -16.76 -18.69 5.23
N LEU A 5 -16.25 -17.63 5.90
CA LEU A 5 -15.74 -16.44 5.23
C LEU A 5 -14.42 -16.69 4.48
N LEU A 6 -13.62 -17.64 4.95
CA LEU A 6 -12.29 -17.93 4.40
C LEU A 6 -12.31 -19.07 3.36
N ALA A 7 -13.26 -20.02 3.49
CA ALA A 7 -13.43 -21.12 2.53
C ALA A 7 -14.10 -20.67 1.23
N ASP A 8 -14.91 -19.63 1.31
CA ASP A 8 -15.72 -19.09 0.22
C ASP A 8 -15.19 -17.74 -0.29
N LEU A 9 -13.88 -17.49 -0.18
CA LEU A 9 -13.28 -16.34 -0.85
C LEU A 9 -13.57 -16.47 -2.35
N PRO A 10 -14.42 -15.60 -2.93
CA PRO A 10 -14.69 -15.69 -4.36
C PRO A 10 -13.38 -15.49 -5.10
N LEU A 11 -13.18 -16.30 -6.13
CA LEU A 11 -12.11 -16.04 -7.06
C LEU A 11 -12.25 -14.58 -7.51
N PRO A 12 -11.13 -13.84 -7.55
CA PRO A 12 -11.15 -12.53 -8.18
C PRO A 12 -11.76 -12.70 -9.56
N PRO A 13 -12.58 -11.75 -10.02
CA PRO A 13 -13.15 -11.85 -11.35
C PRO A 13 -12.03 -12.13 -12.33
N GLU A 14 -12.14 -13.22 -13.06
CA GLU A 14 -11.25 -13.47 -14.17
C GLU A 14 -11.29 -12.21 -15.04
N LEU A 15 -10.18 -11.52 -15.08
CA LEU A 15 -10.02 -10.58 -16.17
C LEU A 15 -10.27 -11.39 -17.43
N PRO A 16 -11.11 -10.91 -18.37
CA PRO A 16 -11.41 -11.65 -19.57
C PRO A 16 -10.10 -11.94 -20.32
N GLY A 17 -9.46 -13.01 -19.91
CA GLY A 17 -8.23 -13.52 -20.45
C GLY A 17 -8.60 -14.53 -21.53
N GLY A 18 -8.97 -14.08 -22.67
CA GLY A 18 -9.44 -14.86 -23.79
C GLY A 18 -10.47 -14.14 -24.63
N ALA A 19 -10.98 -13.02 -24.19
CA ALA A 19 -11.57 -12.09 -25.10
C ALA A 19 -10.44 -11.63 -26.03
N GLU A 20 -10.55 -11.93 -27.32
CA GLU A 20 -9.77 -11.28 -28.34
C GLU A 20 -9.66 -9.82 -27.93
N VAL A 21 -8.44 -9.37 -27.73
CA VAL A 21 -8.18 -7.93 -27.59
C VAL A 21 -8.85 -7.34 -28.81
N PRO A 22 -9.95 -6.59 -28.68
CA PRO A 22 -10.50 -5.92 -29.82
C PRO A 22 -9.33 -5.12 -30.38
N LYS A 23 -8.93 -5.42 -31.61
CA LYS A 23 -7.98 -4.56 -32.30
C LYS A 23 -8.50 -3.17 -32.05
N SER A 24 -7.81 -2.43 -31.20
CA SER A 24 -8.16 -1.05 -31.00
C SER A 24 -8.27 -0.47 -32.41
N PRO A 25 -9.39 0.15 -32.75
CA PRO A 25 -9.43 0.92 -33.98
C PRO A 25 -8.18 1.78 -33.91
N GLU A 26 -7.37 1.78 -34.97
CA GLU A 26 -6.23 2.65 -35.05
C GLU A 26 -6.69 3.98 -34.49
N GLU A 27 -6.35 4.24 -33.25
CA GLU A 27 -6.52 5.57 -32.70
C GLU A 27 -5.67 6.42 -33.62
N LYS A 28 -6.32 7.11 -34.52
CA LYS A 28 -5.73 8.27 -35.17
C LYS A 28 -5.23 9.06 -33.97
N LYS A 29 -3.93 8.96 -33.71
CA LYS A 29 -3.28 9.75 -32.68
C LYS A 29 -3.85 11.15 -32.87
N PRO A 30 -4.59 11.67 -31.89
CA PRO A 30 -5.03 13.06 -32.03
C PRO A 30 -3.75 13.81 -32.30
N ALA A 31 -3.73 14.53 -33.41
CA ALA A 31 -2.55 15.27 -33.80
C ALA A 31 -2.09 15.98 -32.53
N VAL A 32 -0.87 15.63 -32.08
CA VAL A 32 -0.28 16.29 -30.93
C VAL A 32 -0.22 17.73 -31.34
N GLN A 33 -1.23 18.47 -30.97
CA GLN A 33 -1.16 19.90 -31.06
C GLN A 33 -0.02 20.28 -30.13
N LEU A 34 1.11 20.57 -30.69
CA LEU A 34 2.17 21.30 -30.06
C LEU A 34 1.58 22.64 -29.64
N HIS A 35 0.86 22.61 -28.51
CA HIS A 35 0.47 23.82 -27.84
C HIS A 35 1.75 24.43 -27.29
N SER A 36 2.42 25.14 -28.20
CA SER A 36 3.37 26.13 -27.84
C SER A 36 2.96 26.78 -26.52
N LYS A 37 3.79 26.58 -25.49
CA LYS A 37 4.04 27.54 -24.40
C LYS A 37 2.84 28.38 -23.92
N ARG A 38 1.69 27.78 -23.69
CA ARG A 38 0.71 28.43 -22.84
C ARG A 38 1.17 28.26 -21.40
N ARG A 39 1.55 29.36 -20.77
CA ARG A 39 1.74 29.43 -19.32
C ARG A 39 0.56 28.72 -18.66
N PRO A 40 0.78 27.84 -17.68
CA PRO A 40 -0.31 27.26 -16.94
C PRO A 40 -1.12 28.42 -16.36
N LYS A 41 -2.33 28.62 -16.86
CA LYS A 41 -3.27 29.50 -16.18
C LYS A 41 -3.61 28.78 -14.88
N ILE A 42 -3.32 29.39 -13.77
CA ILE A 42 -3.89 29.06 -12.48
C ILE A 42 -5.36 29.50 -12.58
N CYS A 43 -6.16 28.68 -13.26
CA CYS A 43 -7.59 28.90 -13.38
C CYS A 43 -8.26 27.75 -12.67
N GLY A 44 -9.28 28.05 -11.91
CA GLY A 44 -10.16 27.08 -11.30
C GLY A 44 -10.76 26.11 -12.33
N PRO A 45 -11.46 25.07 -11.87
CA PRO A 45 -11.93 23.97 -12.70
C PRO A 45 -12.69 24.49 -13.91
N ARG A 46 -12.31 24.00 -15.08
CA ARG A 46 -13.03 24.28 -16.34
C ARG A 46 -14.43 23.68 -16.26
N HIS A 47 -15.43 24.42 -16.70
CA HIS A 47 -16.76 23.88 -16.93
C HIS A 47 -16.67 22.64 -17.84
N GLY A 48 -17.07 21.47 -17.31
CA GLY A 48 -17.09 20.21 -18.05
C GLY A 48 -16.11 19.14 -17.59
N GLU A 49 -15.13 19.46 -16.75
CA GLU A 49 -14.36 18.44 -16.05
C GLU A 49 -15.24 17.90 -14.92
N THR A 50 -15.45 16.58 -14.91
CA THR A 50 -15.96 15.89 -13.74
C THR A 50 -15.16 16.39 -12.55
N LYS A 51 -15.84 17.05 -11.61
CA LYS A 51 -15.20 17.44 -10.35
C LYS A 51 -14.64 16.17 -9.73
N GLU A 52 -13.34 15.93 -9.91
CA GLU A 52 -12.61 15.19 -8.92
C GLU A 52 -12.96 15.89 -7.62
N LYS A 53 -13.62 15.17 -6.73
CA LYS A 53 -13.93 15.70 -5.41
C LYS A 53 -12.60 16.18 -4.87
N GLU A 54 -12.39 17.48 -4.80
CA GLU A 54 -11.27 18.03 -4.04
C GLU A 54 -11.38 17.41 -2.66
N ILE A 55 -10.50 16.50 -2.36
CA ILE A 55 -10.45 15.87 -1.05
C ILE A 55 -9.90 16.96 -0.14
N ASP A 56 -10.79 17.56 0.63
CA ASP A 56 -10.47 18.54 1.65
C ASP A 56 -9.77 17.84 2.83
N TRP A 57 -8.50 17.50 2.61
CA TRP A 57 -7.69 16.81 3.57
C TRP A 57 -7.43 17.68 4.80
N GLY A 58 -7.75 17.13 5.98
CA GLY A 58 -7.53 17.80 7.25
C GLY A 58 -8.67 18.70 7.73
N LYS A 59 -9.77 18.82 6.97
CA LYS A 59 -10.95 19.59 7.39
C LYS A 59 -11.96 18.78 8.17
N ARG A 60 -11.99 17.46 8.00
CA ARG A 60 -12.87 16.58 8.76
C ARG A 60 -12.21 16.15 10.08
N CYS A 61 -13.05 15.94 11.06
CA CYS A 61 -12.65 15.48 12.39
C CYS A 61 -12.92 13.99 12.55
N VAL A 62 -12.16 13.32 13.41
CA VAL A 62 -12.30 11.88 13.67
C VAL A 62 -13.66 11.49 14.25
N ASP A 63 -14.40 12.41 14.85
CA ASP A 63 -15.76 12.18 15.35
C ASP A 63 -16.80 11.90 14.28
N LYS A 64 -16.48 12.12 13.00
CA LYS A 64 -17.27 11.66 11.84
C LYS A 64 -17.22 10.15 11.61
N PHE A 65 -16.40 9.45 12.37
CA PHE A 65 -16.24 8.00 12.28
C PHE A 65 -16.66 7.33 13.59
N ASP A 66 -17.43 6.24 13.47
CA ASP A 66 -17.68 5.33 14.57
C ASP A 66 -16.56 4.28 14.64
N ILE A 67 -15.75 4.36 15.67
CA ILE A 67 -14.66 3.40 15.90
C ILE A 67 -15.26 2.08 16.39
N ILE A 68 -15.01 1.00 15.65
CA ILE A 68 -15.54 -0.34 15.94
C ILE A 68 -14.55 -1.12 16.82
N GLY A 69 -13.26 -1.02 16.55
CA GLY A 69 -12.23 -1.70 17.31
C GLY A 69 -10.83 -1.49 16.75
N ILE A 70 -9.84 -1.98 17.47
CA ILE A 70 -8.44 -1.97 17.06
C ILE A 70 -8.19 -3.20 16.18
N ILE A 71 -7.58 -3.01 15.04
CA ILE A 71 -7.24 -4.08 14.08
C ILE A 71 -5.74 -4.29 13.93
N GLY A 72 -4.91 -3.41 14.47
CA GLY A 72 -3.47 -3.55 14.43
C GLY A 72 -2.74 -2.42 15.13
N GLU A 73 -1.42 -2.58 15.20
CA GLU A 73 -0.51 -1.55 15.66
C GLU A 73 0.47 -1.22 14.53
N GLY A 74 0.50 0.03 14.13
CA GLY A 74 1.44 0.54 13.13
C GLY A 74 2.66 1.18 13.79
N THR A 75 3.60 1.60 12.97
CA THR A 75 4.85 2.26 13.40
C THR A 75 4.59 3.55 14.19
N TYR A 76 3.50 4.26 13.89
CA TYR A 76 3.19 5.56 14.53
C TYR A 76 2.06 5.50 15.55
N GLY A 77 1.39 4.37 15.71
CA GLY A 77 0.26 4.19 16.60
C GLY A 77 -0.67 3.07 16.17
N GLN A 78 -1.87 3.08 16.70
CA GLN A 78 -2.85 2.02 16.48
C GLN A 78 -3.60 2.22 15.17
N VAL A 79 -4.07 1.11 14.59
CA VAL A 79 -4.97 1.09 13.45
C VAL A 79 -6.34 0.62 13.91
N TYR A 80 -7.38 1.38 13.54
CA TYR A 80 -8.76 1.12 13.94
C TYR A 80 -9.61 0.76 12.72
N LYS A 81 -10.53 -0.19 12.93
CA LYS A 81 -11.68 -0.35 12.05
C LYS A 81 -12.75 0.64 12.46
N ALA A 82 -13.28 1.38 11.50
CA ALA A 82 -14.30 2.40 11.75
C ALA A 82 -15.31 2.47 10.61
N LYS A 83 -16.44 3.09 10.90
CA LYS A 83 -17.50 3.34 9.92
C LYS A 83 -17.66 4.85 9.76
N ASP A 84 -17.64 5.32 8.54
CA ASP A 84 -17.96 6.70 8.20
C ASP A 84 -19.44 6.96 8.44
N LYS A 85 -19.79 7.89 9.31
CA LYS A 85 -21.18 8.21 9.67
C LYS A 85 -21.95 8.85 8.51
N ASP A 86 -21.25 9.56 7.64
CA ASP A 86 -21.89 10.27 6.52
C ASP A 86 -22.14 9.35 5.33
N THR A 87 -21.24 8.41 5.04
CA THR A 87 -21.33 7.53 3.86
C THR A 87 -21.75 6.10 4.20
N GLY A 88 -21.60 5.69 5.45
CA GLY A 88 -21.80 4.30 5.89
C GLY A 88 -20.68 3.34 5.49
N GLU A 89 -19.61 3.83 4.86
CA GLU A 89 -18.49 3.01 4.42
C GLU A 89 -17.60 2.58 5.58
N MET A 90 -17.11 1.34 5.50
CA MET A 90 -16.07 0.85 6.39
C MET A 90 -14.72 1.39 5.96
N VAL A 91 -13.93 1.83 6.93
CA VAL A 91 -12.59 2.38 6.73
C VAL A 91 -11.61 1.84 7.77
N ALA A 92 -10.33 1.95 7.47
CA ALA A 92 -9.26 1.77 8.43
C ALA A 92 -8.67 3.14 8.78
N LEU A 93 -8.58 3.44 10.07
CA LEU A 93 -7.98 4.67 10.58
C LEU A 93 -6.62 4.36 11.16
N LYS A 94 -5.58 4.91 10.57
CA LYS A 94 -4.21 4.79 11.08
C LYS A 94 -3.86 6.03 11.88
N LYS A 95 -3.79 5.88 13.20
CA LYS A 95 -3.48 6.97 14.12
C LYS A 95 -2.02 7.36 14.03
N VAL A 96 -1.77 8.63 13.86
CA VAL A 96 -0.42 9.21 13.90
C VAL A 96 -0.34 10.16 15.08
N ARG A 97 0.44 9.75 16.09
CA ARG A 97 0.64 10.55 17.31
C ARG A 97 1.70 11.61 17.06
N LEU A 98 1.44 12.79 17.57
CA LEU A 98 2.37 13.93 17.56
C LEU A 98 3.17 14.04 18.87
N ASP A 99 3.19 12.99 19.68
CA ASP A 99 3.75 12.97 21.04
C ASP A 99 5.27 13.20 21.11
N ASN A 100 5.98 13.01 20.01
CA ASN A 100 7.43 13.19 19.96
C ASN A 100 7.79 14.60 19.46
N GLU A 101 7.38 15.63 20.16
CA GLU A 101 7.60 17.04 19.81
C GLU A 101 9.09 17.40 19.61
N LYS A 102 10.02 16.60 20.14
CA LYS A 102 11.45 16.82 19.96
C LYS A 102 11.94 16.60 18.53
N GLU A 103 11.23 15.83 17.74
CA GLU A 103 11.61 15.46 16.36
C GLU A 103 10.68 16.04 15.30
N GLY A 104 9.62 16.75 15.69
CA GLY A 104 8.62 17.29 14.76
C GLY A 104 7.65 16.23 14.22
N PHE A 105 7.07 16.52 13.07
CA PHE A 105 6.07 15.66 12.41
C PHE A 105 6.73 14.35 11.93
N PRO A 106 6.10 13.16 12.10
CA PRO A 106 6.70 11.88 11.70
C PRO A 106 7.04 11.84 10.21
N ILE A 107 8.33 11.80 9.90
CA ILE A 107 8.84 11.80 8.51
C ILE A 107 8.28 10.63 7.70
N THR A 108 8.17 9.45 8.32
CA THR A 108 7.61 8.26 7.68
C THR A 108 6.15 8.44 7.30
N ALA A 109 5.35 9.11 8.13
CA ALA A 109 3.96 9.41 7.81
C ALA A 109 3.83 10.41 6.66
N ILE A 110 4.62 11.46 6.66
CA ILE A 110 4.65 12.45 5.57
C ILE A 110 5.03 11.77 4.25
N ARG A 111 6.01 10.90 4.29
CA ARG A 111 6.48 10.15 3.12
C ARG A 111 5.40 9.23 2.57
N GLU A 112 4.76 8.45 3.43
CA GLU A 112 3.63 7.60 3.05
C GLU A 112 2.51 8.41 2.40
N ILE A 113 2.13 9.53 2.99
CA ILE A 113 1.12 10.44 2.43
C ILE A 113 1.51 10.93 1.05
N LYS A 114 2.73 11.42 0.88
CA LYS A 114 3.22 11.96 -0.39
C LYS A 114 3.22 10.90 -1.49
N ILE A 115 3.64 9.69 -1.17
CA ILE A 115 3.71 8.58 -2.12
C ILE A 115 2.32 8.11 -2.50
N LEU A 116 1.46 7.84 -1.52
CA LEU A 116 0.10 7.32 -1.76
C LEU A 116 -0.78 8.31 -2.51
N ARG A 117 -0.55 9.61 -2.38
CA ARG A 117 -1.24 10.62 -3.20
C ARG A 117 -0.91 10.54 -4.69
N GLN A 118 0.21 9.98 -5.06
CA GLN A 118 0.68 9.86 -6.44
C GLN A 118 0.35 8.50 -7.04
N LEU A 119 -0.04 7.52 -6.23
CA LEU A 119 -0.34 6.16 -6.67
C LEU A 119 -1.86 5.96 -6.72
N ASN A 120 -2.34 5.60 -7.90
CA ASN A 120 -3.74 5.26 -8.13
C ASN A 120 -3.81 3.97 -8.95
N HIS A 121 -3.96 2.85 -8.27
CA HIS A 121 -4.05 1.53 -8.89
C HIS A 121 -4.91 0.61 -8.02
N GLN A 122 -5.67 -0.27 -8.66
CA GLN A 122 -6.58 -1.18 -7.97
C GLN A 122 -5.87 -2.19 -7.05
N SER A 123 -4.58 -2.45 -7.23
CA SER A 123 -3.78 -3.33 -6.38
C SER A 123 -2.89 -2.58 -5.37
N ILE A 124 -3.15 -1.30 -5.15
CA ILE A 124 -2.51 -0.47 -4.14
C ILE A 124 -3.58 0.10 -3.23
N ILE A 125 -3.31 0.06 -1.92
CA ILE A 125 -4.24 0.58 -0.93
C ILE A 125 -4.58 2.05 -1.20
N ASN A 126 -5.86 2.38 -1.17
CA ASN A 126 -6.32 3.74 -1.37
C ASN A 126 -6.41 4.49 -0.04
N MET A 127 -5.64 5.57 0.07
CA MET A 127 -5.80 6.53 1.15
C MET A 127 -6.87 7.55 0.75
N LYS A 128 -7.96 7.59 1.53
CA LYS A 128 -9.13 8.40 1.21
C LYS A 128 -8.99 9.85 1.63
N GLU A 129 -8.51 10.08 2.84
CA GLU A 129 -8.36 11.40 3.43
C GLU A 129 -7.47 11.38 4.68
N ILE A 130 -7.20 12.56 5.21
CA ILE A 130 -6.59 12.76 6.53
C ILE A 130 -7.61 13.50 7.38
N VAL A 131 -7.83 13.02 8.61
CA VAL A 131 -8.70 13.67 9.59
C VAL A 131 -7.93 13.99 10.88
N THR A 132 -8.39 14.99 11.58
CA THR A 132 -7.76 15.46 12.82
C THR A 132 -8.52 14.98 14.04
N ASP A 133 -7.90 15.03 15.22
CA ASP A 133 -8.59 14.88 16.49
C ASP A 133 -9.63 15.98 16.68
N LYS A 134 -10.55 15.76 17.62
CA LYS A 134 -11.53 16.78 18.00
C LYS A 134 -10.84 18.09 18.35
N GLU A 135 -11.28 19.14 17.69
CA GLU A 135 -10.95 20.50 18.08
C GLU A 135 -11.68 20.85 19.39
N ASP A 136 -11.09 20.59 20.52
CA ASP A 136 -11.33 21.43 21.68
C ASP A 136 -10.35 22.59 21.60
N ALA A 137 -10.86 23.75 21.24
CA ALA A 137 -10.07 24.99 21.06
C ALA A 137 -9.31 25.43 22.33
N LEU A 138 -9.51 24.76 23.44
CA LEU A 138 -8.86 24.99 24.73
C LEU A 138 -7.65 24.07 24.97
N ASP A 139 -7.46 23.01 24.19
CA ASP A 139 -6.46 21.98 24.45
C ASP A 139 -5.20 22.05 23.57
N PHE A 140 -5.07 23.04 22.70
CA PHE A 140 -3.87 23.27 21.90
C PHE A 140 -2.58 23.44 22.73
N LYS A 141 -2.69 23.60 24.02
CA LYS A 141 -1.54 23.80 24.93
C LYS A 141 -1.19 22.59 25.80
N LYS A 142 -2.02 21.58 25.90
CA LYS A 142 -1.80 20.48 26.86
C LYS A 142 -1.86 19.07 26.31
N ASP A 143 -2.61 18.79 25.24
CA ASP A 143 -2.68 17.48 24.67
C ASP A 143 -2.01 17.44 23.30
N LYS A 144 -1.08 16.56 23.23
CA LYS A 144 -0.34 16.11 22.08
C LYS A 144 -1.34 15.54 21.08
N GLY A 145 -1.77 16.37 20.14
CA GLY A 145 -2.77 16.02 19.13
C GLY A 145 -2.36 14.81 18.31
N ALA A 146 -3.33 14.17 17.71
CA ALA A 146 -3.12 13.14 16.73
C ALA A 146 -3.86 13.51 15.46
N PHE A 147 -3.42 12.94 14.33
CA PHE A 147 -4.20 12.89 13.12
C PHE A 147 -4.31 11.45 12.65
N TYR A 148 -5.25 11.19 11.76
CA TYR A 148 -5.56 9.85 11.28
C TYR A 148 -5.50 9.81 9.76
N LEU A 149 -4.80 8.81 9.23
CA LEU A 149 -4.85 8.49 7.82
C LEU A 149 -6.05 7.55 7.61
N VAL A 150 -6.95 7.94 6.71
CA VAL A 150 -8.14 7.16 6.39
C VAL A 150 -7.89 6.35 5.15
N PHE A 151 -7.94 5.03 5.30
CA PHE A 151 -7.79 4.07 4.21
C PHE A 151 -9.10 3.34 3.93
N GLU A 152 -9.24 2.83 2.73
CA GLU A 152 -10.24 1.80 2.47
C GLU A 152 -10.03 0.61 3.41
N TYR A 153 -11.13 -0.01 3.83
CA TYR A 153 -11.06 -1.18 4.71
C TYR A 153 -10.81 -2.45 3.90
N MET A 154 -9.86 -3.23 4.36
CA MET A 154 -9.56 -4.56 3.84
C MET A 154 -9.74 -5.58 4.96
N ASP A 155 -10.42 -6.68 4.66
CA ASP A 155 -10.87 -7.65 5.67
C ASP A 155 -9.73 -8.42 6.32
N HIS A 156 -8.64 -8.66 5.59
CA HIS A 156 -7.53 -9.51 6.00
C HIS A 156 -6.17 -8.95 5.57
N ASP A 157 -5.12 -9.35 6.27
CA ASP A 157 -3.76 -9.35 5.78
C ASP A 157 -3.30 -10.79 5.50
N LEU A 158 -2.37 -10.96 4.57
CA LEU A 158 -1.92 -12.30 4.15
C LEU A 158 -1.27 -13.07 5.29
N MET A 159 -0.48 -12.40 6.12
CA MET A 159 0.17 -13.05 7.27
C MET A 159 -0.87 -13.64 8.22
N GLY A 160 -1.88 -12.86 8.59
CA GLY A 160 -2.97 -13.32 9.45
C GLY A 160 -3.75 -14.50 8.85
N LEU A 161 -3.98 -14.50 7.53
CA LEU A 161 -4.63 -15.62 6.85
C LEU A 161 -3.78 -16.89 6.88
N LEU A 162 -2.50 -16.79 6.62
CA LEU A 162 -1.60 -17.94 6.61
C LEU A 162 -1.41 -18.52 8.02
N GLU A 163 -1.25 -17.66 9.02
CA GLU A 163 -1.10 -18.08 10.42
C GLU A 163 -2.37 -18.70 11.00
N SER A 164 -3.54 -18.31 10.52
CA SER A 164 -4.80 -18.90 10.98
C SER A 164 -4.93 -20.39 10.65
N GLY A 165 -4.22 -20.89 9.64
CA GLY A 165 -4.32 -22.25 9.15
C GLY A 165 -5.68 -22.61 8.53
N LEU A 166 -6.59 -21.65 8.40
CA LEU A 166 -7.97 -21.85 7.95
C LEU A 166 -8.13 -21.71 6.44
N VAL A 167 -7.14 -21.13 5.75
CA VAL A 167 -7.20 -20.83 4.32
C VAL A 167 -6.36 -21.81 3.54
N HIS A 168 -6.96 -22.38 2.50
CA HIS A 168 -6.26 -23.15 1.50
C HIS A 168 -6.34 -22.42 0.16
N PHE A 169 -5.21 -21.97 -0.34
CA PHE A 169 -5.10 -21.38 -1.66
C PHE A 169 -4.88 -22.47 -2.70
N ASN A 170 -5.81 -22.60 -3.63
CA ASN A 170 -5.59 -23.43 -4.80
C ASN A 170 -4.73 -22.70 -5.84
N GLU A 171 -4.35 -23.39 -6.90
CA GLU A 171 -3.50 -22.82 -7.94
C GLU A 171 -4.11 -21.56 -8.56
N ASN A 172 -5.41 -21.53 -8.80
CA ASN A 172 -6.09 -20.37 -9.39
C ASN A 172 -6.09 -19.16 -8.45
N HIS A 173 -6.24 -19.39 -7.14
CA HIS A 173 -6.11 -18.33 -6.14
C HIS A 173 -4.71 -17.74 -6.14
N ILE A 174 -3.68 -18.58 -6.20
CA ILE A 174 -2.29 -18.15 -6.21
C ILE A 174 -1.97 -17.38 -7.49
N LYS A 175 -2.42 -17.86 -8.65
CA LYS A 175 -2.27 -17.14 -9.93
C LYS A 175 -2.87 -15.75 -9.87
N SER A 176 -4.11 -15.64 -9.41
CA SER A 176 -4.78 -14.35 -9.30
C SER A 176 -4.11 -13.43 -8.29
N PHE A 177 -3.73 -13.97 -7.15
CA PHE A 177 -2.99 -13.24 -6.12
C PHE A 177 -1.69 -12.64 -6.69
N MET A 178 -0.87 -13.48 -7.26
CA MET A 178 0.43 -13.05 -7.80
C MET A 178 0.28 -12.08 -8.97
N ARG A 179 -0.72 -12.27 -9.82
CA ARG A 179 -1.00 -11.32 -10.90
C ARG A 179 -1.31 -9.94 -10.35
N GLN A 180 -2.22 -9.84 -9.40
CA GLN A 180 -2.59 -8.56 -8.80
C GLN A 180 -1.40 -7.91 -8.08
N LEU A 181 -0.63 -8.69 -7.31
CA LEU A 181 0.55 -8.19 -6.61
C LEU A 181 1.59 -7.65 -7.60
N MET A 182 1.90 -8.41 -8.63
CA MET A 182 2.90 -8.00 -9.63
C MET A 182 2.43 -6.81 -10.47
N GLU A 183 1.15 -6.72 -10.79
CA GLU A 183 0.59 -5.55 -11.47
C GLU A 183 0.70 -4.28 -10.60
N GLY A 184 0.37 -4.37 -9.32
CA GLY A 184 0.53 -3.26 -8.36
C GLY A 184 1.98 -2.85 -8.21
N LEU A 185 2.88 -3.82 -8.09
CA LEU A 185 4.32 -3.56 -8.00
C LEU A 185 4.87 -2.94 -9.29
N ALA A 186 4.49 -3.47 -10.43
CA ALA A 186 4.90 -2.93 -11.72
C ALA A 186 4.47 -1.46 -11.89
N TYR A 187 3.26 -1.13 -11.43
CA TYR A 187 2.79 0.24 -11.41
C TYR A 187 3.66 1.14 -10.54
N CYS A 188 4.02 0.71 -9.31
CA CYS A 188 4.92 1.45 -8.45
C CYS A 188 6.29 1.70 -9.11
N HIS A 189 6.87 0.65 -9.69
CA HIS A 189 8.17 0.74 -10.36
C HIS A 189 8.13 1.62 -11.60
N LYS A 190 7.04 1.58 -12.36
CA LYS A 190 6.81 2.49 -13.49
C LYS A 190 6.74 3.95 -13.07
N LYS A 191 6.24 4.22 -11.86
CA LYS A 191 6.23 5.54 -11.23
C LYS A 191 7.54 5.88 -10.52
N ASN A 192 8.56 5.04 -10.65
CA ASN A 192 9.87 5.16 -10.01
C ASN A 192 9.85 5.07 -8.48
N PHE A 193 8.91 4.34 -7.90
CA PHE A 193 8.91 4.05 -6.46
C PHE A 193 9.37 2.63 -6.20
N LEU A 194 10.31 2.48 -5.26
CA LEU A 194 10.64 1.21 -4.63
C LEU A 194 9.82 1.09 -3.35
N HIS A 195 9.17 -0.06 -3.15
CA HIS A 195 8.39 -0.29 -1.93
C HIS A 195 9.31 -0.50 -0.72
N ARG A 196 10.25 -1.40 -0.84
CA ARG A 196 11.30 -1.75 0.12
C ARG A 196 10.83 -2.43 1.42
N ASP A 197 9.57 -2.82 1.51
CA ASP A 197 9.05 -3.57 2.67
C ASP A 197 7.93 -4.54 2.27
N ILE A 198 8.11 -5.25 1.17
CA ILE A 198 7.15 -6.27 0.73
C ILE A 198 7.28 -7.49 1.62
N LYS A 199 6.21 -7.80 2.33
CA LYS A 199 6.05 -8.96 3.22
C LYS A 199 4.58 -9.29 3.39
N CYS A 200 4.27 -10.47 3.91
CA CYS A 200 2.88 -10.93 4.00
C CYS A 200 1.97 -10.01 4.82
N SER A 201 2.47 -9.37 5.88
CA SER A 201 1.68 -8.44 6.69
C SER A 201 1.33 -7.14 5.96
N ASN A 202 2.05 -6.79 4.90
CA ASN A 202 1.83 -5.58 4.09
C ASN A 202 1.01 -5.85 2.82
N ILE A 203 0.45 -7.03 2.68
CA ILE A 203 -0.48 -7.37 1.61
C ILE A 203 -1.86 -7.61 2.21
N LEU A 204 -2.80 -6.78 1.80
CA LEU A 204 -4.16 -6.79 2.29
C LEU A 204 -5.10 -7.46 1.29
N LEU A 205 -6.08 -8.17 1.80
CA LEU A 205 -7.08 -8.89 1.03
C LEU A 205 -8.49 -8.54 1.52
N ASN A 206 -9.41 -8.40 0.60
CA ASN A 206 -10.82 -8.35 0.96
C ASN A 206 -11.52 -9.69 0.67
N ASN A 207 -12.76 -9.83 1.12
CA ASN A 207 -13.54 -11.04 0.93
C ASN A 207 -13.94 -11.29 -0.54
N ARG A 208 -13.67 -10.34 -1.43
CA ARG A 208 -13.86 -10.47 -2.89
C ARG A 208 -12.63 -10.97 -3.64
N GLY A 209 -11.54 -11.28 -2.92
CA GLY A 209 -10.28 -11.74 -3.50
C GLY A 209 -9.43 -10.65 -4.13
N GLN A 210 -9.72 -9.39 -3.87
CA GLN A 210 -8.86 -8.27 -4.27
C GLN A 210 -7.66 -8.16 -3.34
N ILE A 211 -6.50 -7.94 -3.94
CA ILE A 211 -5.22 -7.79 -3.26
C ILE A 211 -4.79 -6.33 -3.34
N LYS A 212 -4.33 -5.81 -2.23
CA LYS A 212 -3.79 -4.45 -2.19
C LYS A 212 -2.47 -4.41 -1.43
N LEU A 213 -1.47 -3.89 -2.11
CA LEU A 213 -0.16 -3.62 -1.50
C LEU A 213 -0.29 -2.39 -0.59
N ALA A 214 0.17 -2.51 0.63
CA ALA A 214 0.05 -1.48 1.66
C ALA A 214 1.40 -1.17 2.31
N ASP A 215 1.40 -0.22 3.21
CA ASP A 215 2.53 0.27 3.99
C ASP A 215 3.70 0.78 3.14
N PHE A 216 3.57 2.01 2.70
CA PHE A 216 4.59 2.72 1.91
C PHE A 216 5.52 3.60 2.76
N GLY A 217 5.56 3.37 4.07
CA GLY A 217 6.38 4.17 4.99
C GLY A 217 7.89 4.09 4.72
N LEU A 218 8.37 2.98 4.15
CA LEU A 218 9.77 2.80 3.74
C LEU A 218 10.01 3.02 2.25
N ALA A 219 8.98 3.31 1.47
CA ALA A 219 9.12 3.49 0.03
C ALA A 219 9.98 4.72 -0.32
N ARG A 220 10.66 4.67 -1.46
CA ARG A 220 11.56 5.71 -1.95
C ARG A 220 11.46 5.86 -3.46
N LEU A 221 11.72 7.09 -3.91
CA LEU A 221 11.98 7.33 -5.33
C LEU A 221 13.25 6.65 -5.77
N TYR A 222 13.17 5.99 -6.91
CA TYR A 222 14.29 5.38 -7.61
C TYR A 222 14.62 6.18 -8.86
N ASN A 223 15.90 6.51 -9.04
CA ASN A 223 16.39 7.09 -10.28
C ASN A 223 17.52 6.22 -10.82
N SER A 224 17.29 5.60 -11.96
CA SER A 224 18.29 4.74 -12.62
C SER A 224 19.52 5.51 -13.13
N GLU A 225 19.35 6.81 -13.40
CA GLU A 225 20.44 7.67 -13.90
C GLU A 225 21.29 8.24 -12.76
N GLU A 226 20.70 8.46 -11.60
CA GLU A 226 21.41 8.90 -10.39
C GLU A 226 21.71 7.70 -9.51
N SER A 227 22.96 7.24 -9.57
CA SER A 227 23.46 6.18 -8.70
C SER A 227 23.65 6.70 -7.26
N ARG A 228 22.52 6.98 -6.57
CA ARG A 228 22.56 7.35 -5.15
C ARG A 228 22.55 6.09 -4.30
N PRO A 229 23.42 6.01 -3.29
CA PRO A 229 23.35 4.92 -2.33
C PRO A 229 22.07 5.06 -1.47
N TYR A 230 21.42 3.94 -1.23
CA TYR A 230 20.30 3.82 -0.29
C TYR A 230 20.75 3.03 0.93
N THR A 231 19.98 3.09 2.02
CA THR A 231 20.24 2.17 3.13
C THR A 231 20.03 0.74 2.69
N ASN A 232 20.94 -0.17 3.03
CA ASN A 232 20.82 -1.59 2.74
C ASN A 232 20.03 -2.37 3.81
N LYS A 233 19.72 -1.73 4.94
CA LYS A 233 18.91 -2.31 6.02
C LYS A 233 17.42 -2.06 5.81
N VAL A 234 16.94 -2.37 4.61
CA VAL A 234 15.53 -2.38 4.26
C VAL A 234 15.06 -3.80 4.00
N ILE A 235 13.78 -3.99 3.97
CA ILE A 235 13.09 -5.28 3.83
C ILE A 235 13.33 -6.17 5.06
N THR A 236 12.27 -6.72 5.60
CA THR A 236 12.31 -7.72 6.68
C THR A 236 13.20 -8.89 6.27
N LEU A 237 14.02 -9.38 7.17
CA LEU A 237 15.11 -10.30 6.90
C LEU A 237 14.72 -11.50 6.00
N TRP A 238 13.57 -12.11 6.25
CA TRP A 238 13.12 -13.29 5.50
C TRP A 238 12.77 -13.01 4.04
N TYR A 239 12.54 -11.75 3.70
CA TYR A 239 12.18 -11.27 2.36
C TYR A 239 13.29 -10.45 1.70
N ARG A 240 14.44 -10.33 2.37
CA ARG A 240 15.57 -9.52 1.92
C ARG A 240 16.39 -10.26 0.86
N PRO A 241 16.65 -9.65 -0.30
CA PRO A 241 17.41 -10.26 -1.37
C PRO A 241 18.90 -10.40 -1.01
N PRO A 242 19.62 -11.33 -1.68
CA PRO A 242 21.02 -11.60 -1.36
C PRO A 242 21.94 -10.40 -1.53
N GLU A 243 21.71 -9.54 -2.52
CA GLU A 243 22.53 -8.32 -2.70
C GLU A 243 22.47 -7.38 -1.49
N LEU A 244 21.31 -7.25 -0.84
CA LEU A 244 21.19 -6.46 0.38
C LEU A 244 21.86 -7.13 1.58
N LEU A 245 21.80 -8.46 1.65
CA LEU A 245 22.50 -9.23 2.69
C LEU A 245 24.02 -9.12 2.54
N LEU A 246 24.50 -8.92 1.31
CA LEU A 246 25.91 -8.72 0.98
C LEU A 246 26.37 -7.26 1.11
N GLY A 247 25.47 -6.36 1.49
CA GLY A 247 25.80 -4.96 1.78
C GLY A 247 25.69 -4.00 0.60
N GLU A 248 25.04 -4.41 -0.51
CA GLU A 248 24.82 -3.50 -1.63
C GLU A 248 23.92 -2.32 -1.23
N GLU A 249 24.35 -1.12 -1.53
CA GLU A 249 23.62 0.11 -1.27
C GLU A 249 22.99 0.71 -2.53
N ARG A 250 23.46 0.30 -3.70
CA ARG A 250 22.98 0.74 -5.01
C ARG A 250 22.14 -0.34 -5.66
N TYR A 251 20.99 -0.58 -5.08
CA TYR A 251 20.07 -1.61 -5.53
C TYR A 251 19.01 -1.07 -6.48
N THR A 252 18.36 -1.95 -7.15
CA THR A 252 17.37 -1.72 -8.20
C THR A 252 15.97 -2.16 -7.74
N PRO A 253 14.93 -1.92 -8.56
CA PRO A 253 13.60 -2.47 -8.31
C PRO A 253 13.55 -4.00 -8.13
N ALA A 254 14.58 -4.72 -8.57
CA ALA A 254 14.68 -6.17 -8.40
C ALA A 254 14.59 -6.64 -6.95
N ILE A 255 14.92 -5.79 -5.97
CA ILE A 255 14.78 -6.14 -4.54
C ILE A 255 13.34 -6.45 -4.15
N ASP A 256 12.39 -5.70 -4.68
CA ASP A 256 10.96 -5.93 -4.44
C ASP A 256 10.46 -7.20 -5.14
N VAL A 257 11.00 -7.49 -6.30
CA VAL A 257 10.67 -8.72 -7.06
C VAL A 257 11.11 -9.97 -6.31
N TRP A 258 12.30 -9.94 -5.69
CA TRP A 258 12.76 -11.01 -4.81
C TRP A 258 11.76 -11.28 -3.67
N SER A 259 11.34 -10.24 -2.99
CA SER A 259 10.35 -10.34 -1.91
C SER A 259 9.02 -10.95 -2.38
N CYS A 260 8.56 -10.58 -3.58
CA CYS A 260 7.38 -11.20 -4.20
C CYS A 260 7.58 -12.69 -4.49
N GLY A 261 8.77 -13.09 -4.91
CA GLY A 261 9.14 -14.50 -5.08
C GLY A 261 9.08 -15.29 -3.77
N CYS A 262 9.55 -14.69 -2.68
CA CYS A 262 9.43 -15.28 -1.34
C CYS A 262 7.96 -15.48 -0.93
N ILE A 263 7.10 -14.52 -1.24
CA ILE A 263 5.66 -14.63 -1.00
C ILE A 263 5.03 -15.73 -1.84
N LEU A 264 5.41 -15.86 -3.11
CA LEU A 264 4.93 -16.94 -3.94
C LEU A 264 5.23 -18.32 -3.32
N GLY A 265 6.44 -18.53 -2.86
CA GLY A 265 6.81 -19.77 -2.17
C GLY A 265 5.98 -19.99 -0.90
N GLU A 266 5.76 -18.95 -0.13
CA GLU A 266 5.00 -19.00 1.11
C GLU A 266 3.51 -19.31 0.88
N LEU A 267 2.92 -18.90 -0.23
CA LEU A 267 1.55 -19.27 -0.61
C LEU A 267 1.40 -20.80 -0.81
N PHE A 268 2.44 -21.45 -1.29
CA PHE A 268 2.46 -22.93 -1.44
C PHE A 268 2.79 -23.66 -0.14
N THR A 269 3.81 -23.20 0.56
CA THR A 269 4.32 -23.88 1.76
C THR A 269 3.59 -23.45 3.05
N LYS A 270 2.90 -22.32 3.01
CA LYS A 270 2.25 -21.65 4.16
C LYS A 270 3.23 -21.20 5.25
N LYS A 271 4.52 -21.22 4.95
CA LYS A 271 5.59 -20.73 5.83
C LYS A 271 6.62 -19.95 5.02
N PRO A 272 7.31 -18.97 5.62
CA PRO A 272 8.41 -18.31 4.95
C PRO A 272 9.43 -19.30 4.44
N ILE A 273 9.87 -19.15 3.19
CA ILE A 273 10.79 -20.12 2.56
C ILE A 273 12.21 -19.99 3.05
N PHE A 274 12.63 -18.80 3.46
CA PHE A 274 13.95 -18.51 4.01
C PHE A 274 13.79 -17.83 5.37
N GLN A 275 13.83 -18.59 6.43
CA GLN A 275 13.51 -18.11 7.78
C GLN A 275 14.69 -18.29 8.72
N ALA A 276 15.56 -17.31 8.76
CA ALA A 276 16.68 -17.22 9.69
C ALA A 276 16.51 -16.08 10.68
N ASN A 277 17.36 -16.06 11.70
CA ASN A 277 17.35 -15.02 12.75
C ASN A 277 18.45 -13.98 12.56
N GLN A 278 19.40 -14.24 11.67
CA GLN A 278 20.56 -13.39 11.42
C GLN A 278 20.89 -13.33 9.94
N GLU A 279 21.55 -12.26 9.52
CA GLU A 279 21.89 -11.99 8.11
C GLU A 279 22.74 -13.09 7.47
N LEU A 280 23.78 -13.57 8.14
CA LEU A 280 24.63 -14.64 7.61
C LEU A 280 23.87 -15.95 7.46
N ALA A 281 23.07 -16.31 8.46
CA ALA A 281 22.23 -17.52 8.40
C ALA A 281 21.19 -17.41 7.29
N GLN A 282 20.62 -16.23 7.06
CA GLN A 282 19.69 -15.98 5.97
C GLN A 282 20.37 -16.20 4.62
N LEU A 283 21.55 -15.69 4.43
CA LEU A 283 22.32 -15.86 3.20
C LEU A 283 22.65 -17.33 2.94
N GLU A 284 22.97 -18.10 3.97
CA GLU A 284 23.21 -19.53 3.85
C GLU A 284 21.98 -20.32 3.44
N LEU A 285 20.79 -19.94 3.93
CA LEU A 285 19.53 -20.57 3.52
C LEU A 285 19.21 -20.33 2.04
N ILE A 286 19.61 -19.21 1.50
CA ILE A 286 19.38 -18.84 0.09
C ILE A 286 20.35 -19.61 -0.84
N ARG A 287 21.53 -19.93 -0.36
CA ARG A 287 22.58 -20.65 -1.10
C ARG A 287 22.17 -22.13 -1.40
#